data_6fa1b541436b55d047060ddcbb7a54d5
#
_entry.id   6fa1b541436b55d047060ddcbb7a54d5
#
_cell.length_a   1.000
_cell.length_b   1.000
_cell.length_c   1.000
_cell.angle_alpha   90.00
_cell.angle_beta   90.00
_cell.angle_gamma   90.00
#
_symmetry.space_group_name_H-M   'P 1'
#
loop_
_entity.id
_entity.type
_entity.pdbx_description
1 polymer ?
#
loop_
_entity_poly.entity_id
_entity_poly.type
_entity_poly.pdbx_seq_one_letter_code
_entity_poly.pdbx_strand_id
1 'polypeptide(L)'
;TKATAKQLPAFLSGLVTAFSSLDASLVEINPLVVTGSGDLLALDAKMSFDDNALYRHVDVMELRDLAEEDPAEVRASEFDLNYIKLDGNIGCMVNGAGLAMATMDIIQLRGGSPANFLDVGGSATTERVTEAFKIILSDANVKGILVNIFGGIMRCDIIAEGVVSAARTLGLDKPLVVRLEGTNVCLLYTSDAADD
;
A
#
# COMPACT_ATOMS: atom_id res chain seq x y z
N THR A 1 -13.35 -23.42 -35.58
CA THR A 1 -12.98 -24.34 -36.66
C THR A 1 -11.89 -25.32 -36.22
N LYS A 2 -11.65 -26.42 -37.01
CA LYS A 2 -10.51 -27.33 -36.72
C LYS A 2 -9.15 -26.61 -36.83
N ALA A 3 -9.03 -25.56 -37.66
CA ALA A 3 -7.82 -24.75 -37.78
C ALA A 3 -7.58 -23.91 -36.49
N THR A 4 -8.60 -23.29 -35.98
CA THR A 4 -8.55 -22.52 -34.70
C THR A 4 -8.16 -23.40 -33.53
N ALA A 5 -8.72 -24.63 -33.45
CA ALA A 5 -8.41 -25.56 -32.37
C ALA A 5 -6.93 -26.01 -32.35
N LYS A 6 -6.25 -26.00 -33.51
CA LYS A 6 -4.82 -26.33 -33.60
C LYS A 6 -3.91 -25.21 -33.06
N GLN A 7 -4.39 -23.96 -33.02
CA GLN A 7 -3.63 -22.82 -32.47
C GLN A 7 -3.68 -22.75 -30.94
N LEU A 8 -4.74 -23.32 -30.34
CA LEU A 8 -4.98 -23.22 -28.90
C LEU A 8 -3.81 -23.77 -28.03
N PRO A 9 -3.19 -24.93 -28.32
CA PRO A 9 -2.06 -25.41 -27.52
C PRO A 9 -0.86 -24.45 -27.55
N ALA A 10 -0.53 -23.88 -28.70
CA ALA A 10 0.56 -22.91 -28.83
C ALA A 10 0.25 -21.62 -28.09
N PHE A 11 -1.00 -21.12 -28.18
CA PHE A 11 -1.46 -19.95 -27.45
C PHE A 11 -1.37 -20.16 -25.91
N LEU A 12 -1.88 -21.26 -25.42
CA LEU A 12 -1.84 -21.59 -23.98
C LEU A 12 -0.40 -21.78 -23.48
N SER A 13 0.47 -22.44 -24.29
CA SER A 13 1.89 -22.59 -23.94
C SER A 13 2.59 -21.24 -23.87
N GLY A 14 2.32 -20.32 -24.82
CA GLY A 14 2.83 -18.96 -24.78
C GLY A 14 2.37 -18.18 -23.54
N LEU A 15 1.10 -18.32 -23.18
CA LEU A 15 0.52 -17.68 -21.99
C LEU A 15 1.18 -18.20 -20.70
N VAL A 16 1.33 -19.51 -20.55
CA VAL A 16 2.02 -20.13 -19.39
C VAL A 16 3.49 -19.69 -19.34
N THR A 17 4.16 -19.62 -20.50
CA THR A 17 5.55 -19.14 -20.56
C THR A 17 5.64 -17.68 -20.10
N ALA A 18 4.78 -16.80 -20.61
CA ALA A 18 4.75 -15.39 -20.19
C ALA A 18 4.47 -15.26 -18.69
N PHE A 19 3.46 -15.96 -18.19
CA PHE A 19 3.13 -15.99 -16.76
C PHE A 19 4.34 -16.37 -15.89
N SER A 20 5.01 -17.48 -16.23
CA SER A 20 6.10 -18.02 -15.42
C SER A 20 7.40 -17.24 -15.57
N SER A 21 7.71 -16.73 -16.80
CA SER A 21 8.99 -16.05 -17.07
C SER A 21 9.00 -14.60 -16.60
N LEU A 22 7.84 -13.97 -16.43
CA LEU A 22 7.69 -12.58 -15.98
C LEU A 22 7.24 -12.49 -14.51
N ASP A 23 7.20 -13.60 -13.78
CA ASP A 23 6.69 -13.66 -12.42
C ASP A 23 5.31 -12.99 -12.29
N ALA A 24 4.43 -13.27 -13.25
CA ALA A 24 3.09 -12.75 -13.19
C ALA A 24 2.27 -13.45 -12.08
N SER A 25 1.49 -12.68 -11.34
CA SER A 25 0.52 -13.18 -10.33
C SER A 25 -0.86 -13.40 -10.91
N LEU A 26 -1.18 -12.69 -11.98
CA LEU A 26 -2.44 -12.80 -12.72
C LEU A 26 -2.18 -12.60 -14.22
N VAL A 27 -2.82 -13.41 -15.05
CA VAL A 27 -3.02 -13.15 -16.48
C VAL A 27 -4.46 -13.48 -16.84
N GLU A 28 -5.19 -12.51 -17.32
CA GLU A 28 -6.56 -12.64 -17.78
C GLU A 28 -6.64 -12.17 -19.25
N ILE A 29 -7.24 -13.00 -20.09
CA ILE A 29 -7.53 -12.67 -21.51
C ILE A 29 -9.04 -12.62 -21.67
N ASN A 30 -9.57 -11.42 -21.87
CA ASN A 30 -11.01 -11.22 -22.00
C ASN A 30 -11.35 -9.99 -22.84
N PRO A 31 -11.86 -10.17 -24.11
CA PRO A 31 -12.17 -11.47 -24.70
C PRO A 31 -11.00 -12.11 -25.47
N LEU A 32 -10.97 -13.44 -25.53
CA LEU A 32 -10.25 -14.20 -26.55
C LEU A 32 -11.17 -14.39 -27.75
N VAL A 33 -10.79 -13.84 -28.91
CA VAL A 33 -11.66 -13.86 -30.09
C VAL A 33 -11.09 -14.72 -31.21
N VAL A 34 -11.97 -15.18 -32.10
CA VAL A 34 -11.61 -15.83 -33.35
C VAL A 34 -11.87 -14.85 -34.46
N THR A 35 -10.84 -14.49 -35.21
CA THR A 35 -10.94 -13.57 -36.34
C THR A 35 -11.69 -14.19 -37.53
N GLY A 36 -12.03 -13.37 -38.52
CA GLY A 36 -12.64 -13.84 -39.77
C GLY A 36 -11.74 -14.77 -40.59
N SER A 37 -10.40 -14.69 -40.41
CA SER A 37 -9.42 -15.63 -41.00
C SER A 37 -9.34 -16.97 -40.22
N GLY A 38 -9.91 -17.05 -39.02
CA GLY A 38 -9.90 -18.23 -38.16
C GLY A 38 -8.73 -18.27 -37.17
N ASP A 39 -8.04 -17.13 -36.98
CA ASP A 39 -6.94 -17.01 -36.02
C ASP A 39 -7.45 -16.66 -34.61
N LEU A 40 -6.73 -17.14 -33.61
CA LEU A 40 -6.94 -16.73 -32.20
C LEU A 40 -6.26 -15.37 -31.96
N LEU A 41 -7.00 -14.44 -31.36
CA LEU A 41 -6.50 -13.13 -30.97
C LEU A 41 -6.91 -12.80 -29.55
N ALA A 42 -5.91 -12.51 -28.69
CA ALA A 42 -6.15 -11.84 -27.42
C ALA A 42 -6.50 -10.37 -27.73
N LEU A 43 -7.77 -10.01 -27.64
CA LEU A 43 -8.22 -8.66 -27.93
C LEU A 43 -7.86 -7.71 -26.80
N ASP A 44 -7.97 -8.19 -25.57
CA ASP A 44 -7.55 -7.49 -24.36
C ASP A 44 -6.88 -8.47 -23.40
N ALA A 45 -5.89 -7.96 -22.66
CA ALA A 45 -5.14 -8.74 -21.68
C ALA A 45 -4.88 -7.90 -20.43
N LYS A 46 -5.23 -8.44 -19.27
CA LYS A 46 -4.87 -7.90 -17.97
C LYS A 46 -3.77 -8.75 -17.37
N MET A 47 -2.66 -8.13 -17.01
CA MET A 47 -1.55 -8.80 -16.34
C MET A 47 -1.20 -8.08 -15.05
N SER A 48 -0.93 -8.85 -13.98
CA SER A 48 -0.35 -8.35 -12.75
C SER A 48 0.94 -9.12 -12.48
N PHE A 49 1.94 -8.44 -11.98
CA PHE A 49 3.27 -8.98 -11.72
C PHE A 49 3.53 -9.03 -10.22
N ASP A 50 4.43 -9.89 -9.78
CA ASP A 50 4.88 -9.92 -8.39
C ASP A 50 5.86 -8.76 -8.16
N ASP A 51 5.46 -7.78 -7.34
CA ASP A 51 6.29 -6.62 -7.01
C ASP A 51 7.64 -7.01 -6.40
N ASN A 52 7.70 -8.13 -5.67
CA ASN A 52 8.94 -8.64 -5.09
C ASN A 52 9.91 -9.19 -6.15
N ALA A 53 9.44 -9.45 -7.36
CA ALA A 53 10.24 -9.95 -8.47
C ALA A 53 10.63 -8.86 -9.49
N LEU A 54 10.02 -7.67 -9.44
CA LEU A 54 10.22 -6.61 -10.43
C LEU A 54 11.67 -6.16 -10.56
N TYR A 55 12.49 -6.28 -9.52
CA TYR A 55 13.92 -5.93 -9.59
C TYR A 55 14.70 -6.69 -10.67
N ARG A 56 14.21 -7.85 -11.11
CA ARG A 56 14.79 -8.67 -12.19
C ARG A 56 14.07 -8.52 -13.54
N HIS A 57 13.02 -7.71 -13.59
CA HIS A 57 12.20 -7.42 -14.79
C HIS A 57 12.17 -5.93 -15.06
N VAL A 58 13.35 -5.37 -15.40
CA VAL A 58 13.51 -3.93 -15.66
C VAL A 58 12.64 -3.44 -16.80
N ASP A 59 12.49 -4.28 -17.84
CA ASP A 59 11.61 -4.03 -18.98
C ASP A 59 10.13 -3.93 -18.58
N VAL A 60 9.69 -4.71 -17.61
CA VAL A 60 8.32 -4.59 -17.05
C VAL A 60 8.19 -3.31 -16.22
N MET A 61 9.20 -2.97 -15.42
CA MET A 61 9.20 -1.71 -14.64
C MET A 61 9.12 -0.47 -15.53
N GLU A 62 9.75 -0.50 -16.71
CA GLU A 62 9.69 0.62 -17.69
C GLU A 62 8.30 0.81 -18.29
N LEU A 63 7.41 -0.18 -18.21
CA LEU A 63 6.02 -0.08 -18.66
C LEU A 63 5.10 0.62 -17.64
N ARG A 64 5.61 0.89 -16.41
CA ARG A 64 4.83 1.56 -15.38
C ARG A 64 4.47 2.98 -15.81
N ASP A 65 3.19 3.29 -15.83
CA ASP A 65 2.68 4.63 -16.11
C ASP A 65 2.18 5.28 -14.81
N LEU A 66 3.01 6.16 -14.25
CA LEU A 66 2.70 6.87 -13.01
C LEU A 66 1.48 7.81 -13.14
N ALA A 67 1.10 8.19 -14.37
CA ALA A 67 -0.07 9.03 -14.60
C ALA A 67 -1.40 8.28 -14.41
N GLU A 68 -1.39 6.96 -14.49
CA GLU A 68 -2.55 6.10 -14.28
C GLU A 68 -2.70 5.66 -12.80
N GLU A 69 -1.69 5.91 -11.96
CA GLU A 69 -1.70 5.54 -10.54
C GLU A 69 -2.26 6.66 -9.65
N ASP A 70 -2.75 6.31 -8.45
CA ASP A 70 -3.14 7.32 -7.46
C ASP A 70 -1.90 8.11 -7.01
N PRO A 71 -1.91 9.46 -7.10
CA PRO A 71 -0.74 10.28 -6.74
C PRO A 71 -0.27 10.09 -5.29
N ALA A 72 -1.15 9.71 -4.37
CA ALA A 72 -0.78 9.44 -2.99
C ALA A 72 -0.04 8.11 -2.84
N GLU A 73 -0.42 7.09 -3.64
CA GLU A 73 0.27 5.80 -3.69
C GLU A 73 1.66 5.94 -4.33
N VAL A 74 1.76 6.71 -5.43
CA VAL A 74 3.05 7.04 -6.05
C VAL A 74 3.96 7.72 -5.05
N ARG A 75 3.46 8.76 -4.36
CA ARG A 75 4.23 9.47 -3.35
C ARG A 75 4.66 8.58 -2.19
N ALA A 76 3.78 7.69 -1.72
CA ALA A 76 4.10 6.74 -0.66
C ALA A 76 5.25 5.82 -1.04
N SER A 77 5.28 5.35 -2.29
CA SER A 77 6.34 4.47 -2.79
C SER A 77 7.73 5.12 -2.81
N GLU A 78 7.82 6.46 -2.96
CA GLU A 78 9.10 7.21 -2.90
C GLU A 78 9.75 7.16 -1.51
N PHE A 79 8.94 6.89 -0.46
CA PHE A 79 9.38 6.81 0.93
C PHE A 79 9.33 5.39 1.49
N ASP A 80 9.24 4.37 0.65
CA ASP A 80 9.06 2.96 1.03
C ASP A 80 7.87 2.75 2.01
N LEU A 81 6.79 3.47 1.81
CA LEU A 81 5.54 3.33 2.53
C LEU A 81 4.57 2.49 1.73
N ASN A 82 3.97 1.49 2.36
CA ASN A 82 2.88 0.74 1.74
C ASN A 82 1.55 1.46 2.02
N TYR A 83 1.04 2.15 1.03
CA TYR A 83 -0.20 2.94 1.12
C TYR A 83 -1.21 2.48 0.08
N ILE A 84 -2.47 2.34 0.50
CA ILE A 84 -3.62 2.12 -0.39
C ILE A 84 -4.71 3.06 0.06
N LYS A 85 -5.26 3.85 -0.86
CA LYS A 85 -6.37 4.75 -0.60
C LYS A 85 -7.69 3.98 -0.49
N LEU A 86 -8.52 4.37 0.47
CA LEU A 86 -9.87 3.84 0.68
C LEU A 86 -10.87 4.98 0.83
N ASP A 87 -12.18 4.67 0.74
CA ASP A 87 -13.26 5.65 0.78
C ASP A 87 -13.77 5.96 2.21
N GLY A 88 -12.86 6.06 3.17
CA GLY A 88 -13.23 6.27 4.57
C GLY A 88 -12.99 7.67 5.09
N ASN A 89 -13.10 7.80 6.42
CA ASN A 89 -12.93 9.08 7.12
C ASN A 89 -11.96 9.03 8.31
N ILE A 90 -11.39 7.87 8.61
CA ILE A 90 -10.38 7.68 9.65
C ILE A 90 -9.05 7.30 8.97
N GLY A 91 -8.10 8.20 9.01
CA GLY A 91 -6.74 7.91 8.54
C GLY A 91 -6.04 6.94 9.48
N CYS A 92 -5.32 5.99 8.93
CA CYS A 92 -4.61 4.94 9.67
C CYS A 92 -3.11 4.99 9.40
N MET A 93 -2.31 4.89 10.47
CA MET A 93 -0.86 4.67 10.39
C MET A 93 -0.49 3.52 11.32
N VAL A 94 0.09 2.48 10.75
CA VAL A 94 0.38 1.23 11.48
C VAL A 94 1.74 0.69 11.05
N ASN A 95 2.38 -0.13 11.87
CA ASN A 95 3.55 -0.89 11.47
C ASN A 95 3.20 -2.38 11.35
N GLY A 96 3.33 -2.88 10.13
CA GLY A 96 3.03 -4.26 9.77
C GLY A 96 1.62 -4.46 9.20
N ALA A 97 1.56 -5.11 8.06
CA ALA A 97 0.34 -5.29 7.26
C ALA A 97 -0.80 -5.99 8.06
N GLY A 98 -0.46 -7.01 8.85
CA GLY A 98 -1.46 -7.72 9.67
C GLY A 98 -2.10 -6.83 10.73
N LEU A 99 -1.30 -5.98 11.40
CA LEU A 99 -1.82 -5.02 12.37
C LEU A 99 -2.64 -3.92 11.68
N ALA A 100 -2.25 -3.49 10.47
CA ALA A 100 -3.00 -2.53 9.69
C ALA A 100 -4.39 -3.06 9.33
N MET A 101 -4.48 -4.29 8.84
CA MET A 101 -5.76 -4.93 8.52
C MET A 101 -6.65 -5.05 9.77
N ALA A 102 -6.11 -5.56 10.88
CA ALA A 102 -6.85 -5.65 12.14
C ALA A 102 -7.30 -4.28 12.67
N THR A 103 -6.50 -3.24 12.49
CA THR A 103 -6.85 -1.87 12.87
C THR A 103 -8.03 -1.36 12.04
N MET A 104 -8.03 -1.60 10.74
CA MET A 104 -9.15 -1.23 9.86
C MET A 104 -10.44 -1.98 10.23
N ASP A 105 -10.34 -3.27 10.55
CA ASP A 105 -11.49 -4.07 11.01
C ASP A 105 -12.09 -3.50 12.32
N ILE A 106 -11.25 -3.13 13.27
CA ILE A 106 -11.70 -2.52 14.54
C ILE A 106 -12.36 -1.16 14.29
N ILE A 107 -11.84 -0.33 13.39
CA ILE A 107 -12.47 0.94 13.00
C ILE A 107 -13.87 0.69 12.46
N GLN A 108 -14.04 -0.28 11.54
CA GLN A 108 -15.33 -0.64 10.98
C GLN A 108 -16.28 -1.19 12.04
N LEU A 109 -15.80 -2.07 12.92
CA LEU A 109 -16.60 -2.63 14.00
C LEU A 109 -17.12 -1.55 14.96
N ARG A 110 -16.41 -0.44 15.11
CA ARG A 110 -16.78 0.69 15.96
C ARG A 110 -17.59 1.75 15.22
N GLY A 111 -18.01 1.48 13.98
CA GLY A 111 -18.86 2.37 13.18
C GLY A 111 -18.09 3.49 12.47
N GLY A 112 -16.75 3.44 12.45
CA GLY A 112 -15.91 4.29 11.61
C GLY A 112 -15.70 3.67 10.23
N SER A 113 -15.01 4.40 9.35
CA SER A 113 -14.62 3.92 8.02
C SER A 113 -13.15 4.24 7.77
N PRO A 114 -12.27 3.26 7.54
CA PRO A 114 -10.86 3.51 7.28
C PRO A 114 -10.69 4.23 5.94
N ALA A 115 -9.91 5.33 5.95
CA ALA A 115 -9.63 6.14 4.77
C ALA A 115 -8.45 5.61 3.96
N ASN A 116 -7.63 4.78 4.57
CA ASN A 116 -6.45 4.19 3.93
C ASN A 116 -5.97 2.95 4.68
N PHE A 117 -5.27 2.08 3.94
CA PHE A 117 -4.26 1.19 4.49
C PHE A 117 -2.92 1.94 4.47
N LEU A 118 -2.15 1.90 5.55
CA LEU A 118 -0.78 2.42 5.57
C LEU A 118 0.07 1.64 6.56
N ASP A 119 1.10 0.99 6.02
CA ASP A 119 2.14 0.31 6.79
C ASP A 119 3.47 1.07 6.63
N VAL A 120 3.96 1.60 7.74
CA VAL A 120 5.25 2.33 7.77
C VAL A 120 6.47 1.40 7.86
N GLY A 121 6.24 0.08 7.94
CA GLY A 121 7.29 -0.92 8.06
C GLY A 121 7.97 -0.95 9.43
N GLY A 122 8.97 -1.82 9.57
CA GLY A 122 9.70 -2.05 10.83
C GLY A 122 10.87 -1.10 11.08
N SER A 123 11.23 -0.22 10.14
CA SER A 123 12.37 0.69 10.20
C SER A 123 11.99 2.15 9.92
N ALA A 124 10.78 2.57 10.33
CA ALA A 124 10.32 3.93 10.08
C ALA A 124 11.23 4.98 10.76
N THR A 125 11.60 5.97 9.98
CA THR A 125 12.31 7.18 10.42
C THR A 125 11.33 8.30 10.67
N THR A 126 11.75 9.35 11.37
CA THR A 126 10.96 10.58 11.55
C THR A 126 10.50 11.17 10.22
N GLU A 127 11.32 11.09 9.18
CA GLU A 127 10.97 11.54 7.82
C GLU A 127 9.82 10.73 7.23
N ARG A 128 9.91 9.39 7.26
CA ARG A 128 8.84 8.49 6.79
C ARG A 128 7.52 8.73 7.53
N VAL A 129 7.58 8.89 8.84
CA VAL A 129 6.39 9.20 9.66
C VAL A 129 5.79 10.55 9.23
N THR A 130 6.62 11.57 9.00
CA THR A 130 6.16 12.88 8.56
C THR A 130 5.50 12.82 7.18
N GLU A 131 6.10 12.11 6.22
CA GLU A 131 5.50 11.94 4.89
C GLU A 131 4.21 11.11 4.95
N ALA A 132 4.15 10.08 5.79
CA ALA A 132 2.92 9.32 6.03
C ALA A 132 1.78 10.23 6.51
N PHE A 133 2.05 11.13 7.46
CA PHE A 133 1.05 12.14 7.89
C PHE A 133 0.64 13.08 6.76
N LYS A 134 1.58 13.56 5.94
CA LYS A 134 1.26 14.43 4.80
C LYS A 134 0.33 13.73 3.82
N ILE A 135 0.60 12.46 3.52
CA ILE A 135 -0.23 11.65 2.63
C ILE A 135 -1.63 11.49 3.21
N ILE A 136 -1.76 11.08 4.48
CA ILE A 136 -3.06 10.94 5.14
C ILE A 136 -3.84 12.28 5.16
N LEU A 137 -3.17 13.37 5.47
CA LEU A 137 -3.79 14.71 5.58
C LEU A 137 -4.15 15.31 4.22
N SER A 138 -3.56 14.84 3.13
CA SER A 138 -3.91 15.26 1.78
C SER A 138 -5.31 14.82 1.37
N ASP A 139 -5.86 13.79 2.01
CA ASP A 139 -7.24 13.37 1.78
C ASP A 139 -8.21 14.26 2.60
N ALA A 140 -9.01 15.05 1.90
CA ALA A 140 -10.01 15.92 2.50
C ALA A 140 -11.13 15.17 3.26
N ASN A 141 -11.35 13.89 2.97
CA ASN A 141 -12.34 13.05 3.65
C ASN A 141 -11.92 12.65 5.05
N VAL A 142 -10.62 12.66 5.35
CA VAL A 142 -10.08 12.30 6.67
C VAL A 142 -10.53 13.30 7.71
N LYS A 143 -11.24 12.82 8.74
CA LYS A 143 -11.76 13.59 9.87
C LYS A 143 -11.04 13.34 11.19
N GLY A 144 -10.25 12.29 11.26
CA GLY A 144 -9.43 11.91 12.40
C GLY A 144 -8.39 10.88 12.02
N ILE A 145 -7.35 10.73 12.82
CA ILE A 145 -6.22 9.84 12.53
C ILE A 145 -6.02 8.89 13.72
N LEU A 146 -5.83 7.62 13.42
CA LEU A 146 -5.42 6.59 14.37
C LEU A 146 -4.02 6.08 14.02
N VAL A 147 -3.08 6.33 14.90
CA VAL A 147 -1.74 5.74 14.87
C VAL A 147 -1.73 4.53 15.80
N ASN A 148 -1.46 3.35 15.27
CA ASN A 148 -1.43 2.11 16.04
C ASN A 148 -0.13 1.36 15.77
N ILE A 149 0.83 1.50 16.67
CA ILE A 149 2.18 0.96 16.54
C ILE A 149 2.44 -0.08 17.62
N PHE A 150 2.93 -1.24 17.19
CA PHE A 150 3.49 -2.24 18.07
C PHE A 150 5.01 -2.35 17.82
N GLY A 151 5.79 -1.76 18.72
CA GLY A 151 7.24 -1.66 18.61
C GLY A 151 7.92 -2.96 19.02
N GLY A 152 8.25 -3.79 18.03
CA GLY A 152 9.20 -4.89 18.19
C GLY A 152 10.62 -4.40 17.87
N ILE A 153 10.97 -4.45 16.59
CA ILE A 153 12.22 -3.88 16.06
C ILE A 153 12.16 -2.35 16.06
N MET A 154 11.00 -1.80 15.73
CA MET A 154 10.74 -0.36 15.76
C MET A 154 10.64 0.15 17.21
N ARG A 155 11.25 1.29 17.47
CA ARG A 155 11.25 1.95 18.79
C ARG A 155 10.12 2.96 18.88
N CYS A 156 9.34 2.90 19.94
CA CYS A 156 8.20 3.79 20.17
C CYS A 156 8.62 5.26 20.35
N ASP A 157 9.78 5.52 20.94
CA ASP A 157 10.32 6.87 21.12
C ASP A 157 10.58 7.58 19.77
N ILE A 158 11.15 6.88 18.78
CA ILE A 158 11.38 7.43 17.43
C ILE A 158 10.04 7.76 16.74
N ILE A 159 9.06 6.88 16.89
CA ILE A 159 7.74 7.13 16.32
C ILE A 159 7.07 8.33 17.00
N ALA A 160 7.14 8.42 18.33
CA ALA A 160 6.57 9.54 19.06
C ALA A 160 7.19 10.88 18.64
N GLU A 161 8.51 10.94 18.51
CA GLU A 161 9.21 12.13 17.99
C GLU A 161 8.73 12.47 16.57
N GLY A 162 8.60 11.47 15.70
CA GLY A 162 8.07 11.64 14.34
C GLY A 162 6.64 12.17 14.32
N VAL A 163 5.76 11.62 15.17
CA VAL A 163 4.37 12.07 15.32
C VAL A 163 4.30 13.52 15.81
N VAL A 164 5.06 13.86 16.87
CA VAL A 164 5.11 15.22 17.43
C VAL A 164 5.68 16.21 16.41
N SER A 165 6.77 15.85 15.74
CA SER A 165 7.37 16.67 14.69
C SER A 165 6.41 16.94 13.54
N ALA A 166 5.73 15.88 13.05
CA ALA A 166 4.74 16.00 11.99
C ALA A 166 3.56 16.88 12.42
N ALA A 167 3.01 16.66 13.61
CA ALA A 167 1.88 17.43 14.15
C ALA A 167 2.21 18.93 14.23
N ARG A 168 3.42 19.28 14.71
CA ARG A 168 3.90 20.67 14.80
C ARG A 168 4.14 21.28 13.43
N THR A 169 4.80 20.56 12.52
CA THR A 169 5.18 21.06 11.20
C THR A 169 3.99 21.27 10.29
N LEU A 170 3.01 20.35 10.37
CA LEU A 170 1.83 20.36 9.50
C LEU A 170 0.66 21.13 10.09
N GLY A 171 0.76 21.57 11.35
CA GLY A 171 -0.35 22.29 12.02
C GLY A 171 -1.58 21.40 12.14
N LEU A 172 -1.43 20.18 12.67
CA LEU A 172 -2.49 19.19 12.74
C LEU A 172 -3.74 19.76 13.44
N ASP A 173 -4.82 19.89 12.72
CA ASP A 173 -6.12 20.39 13.18
C ASP A 173 -7.17 19.29 13.40
N LYS A 174 -6.83 18.05 13.06
CA LYS A 174 -7.72 16.89 13.16
C LYS A 174 -7.43 16.08 14.42
N PRO A 175 -8.45 15.46 15.03
CA PRO A 175 -8.27 14.56 16.15
C PRO A 175 -7.26 13.47 15.84
N LEU A 176 -6.27 13.32 16.73
CA LEU A 176 -5.23 12.30 16.64
C LEU A 176 -5.30 11.39 17.86
N VAL A 177 -5.44 10.09 17.62
CA VAL A 177 -5.33 9.05 18.66
C VAL A 177 -4.08 8.23 18.37
N VAL A 178 -3.22 8.10 19.37
CA VAL A 178 -1.95 7.38 19.23
C VAL A 178 -1.90 6.25 20.25
N ARG A 179 -1.73 5.01 19.75
CA ARG A 179 -1.41 3.84 20.56
C ARG A 179 0.00 3.40 20.22
N LEU A 180 0.85 3.44 21.20
CA LEU A 180 2.23 2.94 21.12
C LEU A 180 2.43 1.86 22.16
N GLU A 181 2.94 0.71 21.77
CA GLU A 181 3.24 -0.41 22.68
C GLU A 181 4.51 -1.12 22.21
N GLY A 182 5.32 -1.58 23.15
CA GLY A 182 6.55 -2.33 22.84
C GLY A 182 7.83 -1.63 23.27
N THR A 183 8.87 -1.72 22.44
CA THR A 183 10.24 -1.25 22.77
C THR A 183 10.26 0.25 23.05
N ASN A 184 10.81 0.63 24.21
CA ASN A 184 10.99 2.00 24.69
C ASN A 184 9.68 2.76 25.01
N VAL A 185 8.55 2.08 25.12
CA VAL A 185 7.29 2.74 25.47
C VAL A 185 7.35 3.45 26.82
N CYS A 186 8.14 2.94 27.78
CA CYS A 186 8.30 3.57 29.11
C CYS A 186 8.91 4.99 29.04
N LEU A 187 9.74 5.28 28.03
CA LEU A 187 10.36 6.59 27.87
C LEU A 187 9.34 7.69 27.55
N LEU A 188 8.19 7.32 26.97
CA LEU A 188 7.13 8.26 26.64
C LEU A 188 6.39 8.77 27.89
N TYR A 189 6.30 7.94 28.94
CA TYR A 189 5.64 8.32 30.20
C TYR A 189 6.55 9.12 31.13
N THR A 190 7.88 9.10 30.90
CA THR A 190 8.84 9.84 31.71
C THR A 190 9.15 11.23 31.17
N SER A 191 8.93 11.49 29.88
CA SER A 191 9.11 12.81 29.28
C SER A 191 7.98 13.78 29.64
N ASP A 192 6.74 13.30 29.78
CA ASP A 192 5.60 14.14 30.16
C ASP A 192 5.59 14.52 31.64
N ALA A 193 6.30 13.77 32.51
CA ALA A 193 6.38 14.06 33.94
C ALA A 193 7.45 15.12 34.31
N ALA A 194 8.21 15.62 33.34
CA ALA A 194 9.28 16.60 33.58
C ALA A 194 8.90 18.03 33.16
N ASP A 195 7.73 18.22 32.52
CA ASP A 195 7.27 19.53 32.01
C ASP A 195 6.05 20.11 32.77
N ASP A 196 5.67 19.53 33.96
CA ASP A 196 4.68 20.06 34.89
C ASP A 196 5.37 20.74 36.13
#